data_fe3994d85db1e712ef74ed00249e1d5f
#
_entry.id   fe3994d85db1e712ef74ed00249e1d5f
#
_cell.length_a   1.000
_cell.length_b   1.000
_cell.length_c   1.000
_cell.angle_alpha   90.00
_cell.angle_beta   90.00
_cell.angle_gamma   90.00
#
_symmetry.space_group_name_H-M   'P 1'
#
loop_
_entity.id
_entity.type
_entity.pdbx_description
1 polymer ?
#
loop_
_entity_poly.entity_id
_entity_poly.type
_entity_poly.pdbx_seq_one_letter_code
_entity_poly.pdbx_strand_id
1 'polypeptide(L)'
;MKIISLSIAALITPCAVANSFDFHFLPASTAHQTLSILYPLAGTFIGDYDVTTNPTGTRTIPGYFGGSGNQAIPYTSKLRLGDAIDSNPLGTFKLDIGANGMCTITNFTTDLVNETPGTVTIDMLFTYSSFHTVAPNAIFPSVGEITIPIATGSVKAATAVQSGPAVGALVETAPNTYTISIPIPVNVLVSGSAGGQPFGGDPVPAILAFAGTLTINGATATFISSAASTDPVGPLPPLPALVNQPLPVPTVLPAGSTANLLLSGTFSEGTGTSVLNISVNATGIPSYVLGDMNADGHVTGQDLAYLLSAWGTANPTADINQDGIVAGWDLTALLSNWGA
;
A
#
# COMPACT_ATOMS: atom_id res chain seq x y z
N MET A 1 43.06 53.61 30.75
CA MET A 1 41.78 53.06 31.24
C MET A 1 41.36 51.95 30.31
N LYS A 2 41.63 50.70 30.67
CA LYS A 2 41.32 49.51 29.87
C LYS A 2 39.92 49.04 30.28
N ILE A 3 39.00 49.07 29.34
CA ILE A 3 37.65 48.48 29.51
C ILE A 3 37.76 47.02 29.24
N ILE A 4 37.56 46.18 30.26
CA ILE A 4 37.47 44.71 30.12
C ILE A 4 35.97 44.41 29.77
N SER A 5 35.77 44.05 28.53
CA SER A 5 34.47 43.52 28.09
C SER A 5 34.33 42.07 28.59
N LEU A 6 33.44 41.85 29.54
CA LEU A 6 33.08 40.50 30.03
C LEU A 6 31.99 39.95 29.11
N SER A 7 32.36 39.12 28.18
CA SER A 7 31.41 38.34 27.40
C SER A 7 30.86 37.22 28.25
N ILE A 8 29.62 37.39 28.72
CA ILE A 8 28.85 36.28 29.30
C ILE A 8 28.40 35.40 28.13
N ALA A 9 29.16 34.34 27.84
CA ALA A 9 28.63 33.23 27.03
C ALA A 9 27.53 32.58 27.86
N ALA A 10 26.27 32.82 27.48
CA ALA A 10 25.16 32.05 27.98
C ALA A 10 25.43 30.58 27.56
N LEU A 11 25.76 29.74 28.54
CA LEU A 11 25.68 28.28 28.36
C LEU A 11 24.19 27.96 28.14
N ILE A 12 23.80 27.88 26.91
CA ILE A 12 22.56 27.18 26.53
C ILE A 12 22.87 25.72 26.78
N THR A 13 22.47 25.22 27.94
CA THR A 13 22.40 23.77 28.14
C THR A 13 21.43 23.25 27.10
N PRO A 14 21.84 22.37 26.19
CA PRO A 14 20.90 21.73 25.30
C PRO A 14 19.88 21.00 26.20
N CYS A 15 18.63 21.35 26.09
CA CYS A 15 17.58 20.52 26.63
C CYS A 15 17.77 19.14 26.00
N ALA A 16 17.92 18.10 26.81
CA ALA A 16 18.05 16.74 26.32
C ALA A 16 16.78 16.44 25.53
N VAL A 17 16.89 16.49 24.22
CA VAL A 17 15.79 16.09 23.33
C VAL A 17 15.76 14.57 23.37
N ALA A 18 14.60 14.00 23.64
CA ALA A 18 14.42 12.55 23.51
C ALA A 18 14.90 12.11 22.12
N ASN A 19 15.76 11.14 22.07
CA ASN A 19 16.36 10.65 20.83
C ASN A 19 15.51 9.55 20.17
N SER A 20 14.44 9.12 20.84
CA SER A 20 13.55 8.06 20.38
C SER A 20 12.09 8.42 20.57
N PHE A 21 11.28 8.17 19.55
CA PHE A 21 9.85 8.51 19.55
C PHE A 21 9.02 7.36 18.97
N ASP A 22 7.91 7.04 19.64
CA ASP A 22 6.87 6.16 19.11
C ASP A 22 5.81 6.99 18.40
N PHE A 23 5.68 6.79 17.09
CA PHE A 23 4.75 7.53 16.24
C PHE A 23 3.48 6.75 15.96
N HIS A 24 2.36 7.48 15.90
CA HIS A 24 1.07 7.00 15.43
C HIS A 24 0.55 7.91 14.32
N PHE A 25 -0.01 7.31 13.28
CA PHE A 25 -0.68 8.05 12.21
C PHE A 25 -1.93 8.74 12.74
N LEU A 26 -2.13 9.98 12.34
CA LEU A 26 -3.33 10.74 12.65
C LEU A 26 -4.42 10.51 11.60
N PRO A 27 -5.70 10.72 11.93
CA PRO A 27 -6.82 10.61 10.99
C PRO A 27 -6.72 11.53 9.75
N ALA A 28 -5.87 12.55 9.80
CA ALA A 28 -5.56 13.41 8.65
C ALA A 28 -4.62 12.76 7.61
N SER A 29 -4.10 11.57 7.89
CA SER A 29 -3.34 10.80 6.91
C SER A 29 -4.28 10.30 5.82
N THR A 30 -3.80 10.30 4.58
CA THR A 30 -4.57 9.84 3.41
C THR A 30 -3.73 8.89 2.55
N ALA A 31 -4.37 7.89 1.97
CA ALA A 31 -3.78 7.04 0.95
C ALA A 31 -4.74 6.94 -0.24
N HIS A 32 -4.20 7.16 -1.42
CA HIS A 32 -4.87 6.90 -2.68
C HIS A 32 -3.99 5.99 -3.51
N GLN A 33 -4.48 4.79 -3.82
CA GLN A 33 -3.77 3.82 -4.65
C GLN A 33 -4.68 3.35 -5.76
N THR A 34 -4.14 3.27 -6.97
CA THR A 34 -4.79 2.61 -8.11
C THR A 34 -3.83 1.65 -8.78
N LEU A 35 -4.35 0.51 -9.17
CA LEU A 35 -3.66 -0.47 -10.00
C LEU A 35 -4.45 -0.65 -11.29
N SER A 36 -3.77 -0.68 -12.41
CA SER A 36 -4.36 -1.00 -13.70
C SER A 36 -3.45 -1.94 -14.47
N ILE A 37 -3.89 -3.17 -14.69
CA ILE A 37 -3.18 -4.18 -15.45
C ILE A 37 -4.00 -4.55 -16.68
N LEU A 38 -3.36 -4.64 -17.83
CA LEU A 38 -3.95 -5.03 -19.08
C LEU A 38 -3.28 -6.30 -19.59
N TYR A 39 -4.09 -7.33 -19.86
CA TYR A 39 -3.67 -8.54 -20.56
C TYR A 39 -4.25 -8.53 -21.96
N PRO A 40 -3.45 -8.32 -23.02
CA PRO A 40 -3.92 -8.45 -24.37
C PRO A 40 -4.42 -9.88 -24.64
N LEU A 41 -5.56 -10.00 -25.30
CA LEU A 41 -6.21 -11.27 -25.63
C LEU A 41 -6.62 -11.23 -27.10
N ALA A 42 -6.22 -12.23 -27.87
CA ALA A 42 -6.64 -12.38 -29.25
C ALA A 42 -7.18 -13.78 -29.50
N GLY A 43 -8.20 -13.87 -30.33
CA GLY A 43 -8.81 -15.15 -30.61
C GLY A 43 -10.00 -15.08 -31.53
N THR A 44 -10.89 -16.02 -31.39
CA THR A 44 -12.14 -16.11 -32.14
C THR A 44 -13.28 -16.47 -31.22
N PHE A 45 -14.47 -16.06 -31.59
CA PHE A 45 -15.69 -16.63 -31.05
C PHE A 45 -16.55 -17.23 -32.19
N ILE A 46 -17.32 -18.23 -31.85
CA ILE A 46 -18.18 -18.95 -32.78
C ILE A 46 -19.52 -19.26 -32.10
N GLY A 47 -20.58 -19.36 -32.86
CA GLY A 47 -21.86 -19.79 -32.32
C GLY A 47 -21.81 -21.22 -31.74
N ASP A 48 -22.60 -21.48 -30.71
CA ASP A 48 -22.66 -22.77 -30.00
C ASP A 48 -23.32 -23.91 -30.80
N TYR A 49 -23.58 -23.70 -32.10
CA TYR A 49 -24.16 -24.71 -32.96
C TYR A 49 -23.25 -25.93 -33.10
N ASP A 50 -23.85 -27.10 -32.89
CA ASP A 50 -23.23 -28.40 -33.23
C ASP A 50 -24.30 -29.29 -33.82
N VAL A 51 -23.96 -29.94 -34.98
CA VAL A 51 -24.90 -30.74 -35.75
C VAL A 51 -25.46 -31.93 -34.95
N THR A 52 -24.72 -32.42 -33.98
CA THR A 52 -25.06 -33.60 -33.18
C THR A 52 -25.64 -33.23 -31.82
N THR A 53 -24.98 -32.33 -31.12
CA THR A 53 -25.29 -32.04 -29.71
C THR A 53 -26.12 -30.79 -29.54
N ASN A 54 -26.07 -29.82 -30.46
CA ASN A 54 -26.85 -28.57 -30.43
C ASN A 54 -27.29 -28.11 -31.83
N PRO A 55 -28.16 -28.90 -32.55
CA PRO A 55 -28.53 -28.60 -33.94
C PRO A 55 -29.38 -27.36 -34.12
N THR A 56 -29.96 -26.81 -33.04
CA THR A 56 -30.71 -25.55 -33.02
C THR A 56 -29.91 -24.40 -32.42
N GLY A 57 -28.65 -24.60 -32.09
CA GLY A 57 -27.78 -23.60 -31.49
C GLY A 57 -27.52 -22.39 -32.40
N THR A 58 -26.99 -21.36 -31.80
CA THR A 58 -26.60 -20.16 -32.51
C THR A 58 -25.51 -20.45 -33.53
N ARG A 59 -25.62 -19.87 -34.73
CA ARG A 59 -24.55 -19.86 -35.74
C ARG A 59 -24.04 -18.45 -35.96
N THR A 60 -22.77 -18.28 -36.13
CA THR A 60 -22.14 -17.00 -36.47
C THR A 60 -21.67 -17.00 -37.94
N ILE A 61 -21.89 -15.86 -38.61
CA ILE A 61 -21.51 -15.68 -40.03
C ILE A 61 -20.90 -14.27 -40.16
N PRO A 62 -19.69 -14.13 -40.73
CA PRO A 62 -19.06 -12.82 -40.94
C PRO A 62 -19.90 -11.87 -41.82
N GLY A 63 -19.82 -10.57 -41.51
CA GLY A 63 -20.54 -9.53 -42.27
C GLY A 63 -21.99 -9.37 -41.86
N TYR A 64 -22.68 -8.47 -42.53
CA TYR A 64 -24.08 -8.12 -42.22
C TYR A 64 -25.09 -9.08 -42.84
N PHE A 65 -24.79 -9.59 -44.02
CA PHE A 65 -25.71 -10.38 -44.83
C PHE A 65 -24.96 -11.47 -45.58
N GLY A 66 -25.69 -12.53 -45.93
CA GLY A 66 -25.16 -13.63 -46.72
C GLY A 66 -24.30 -14.60 -45.96
N GLY A 67 -23.65 -15.52 -46.66
CA GLY A 67 -22.86 -16.60 -46.03
C GLY A 67 -23.70 -17.77 -45.56
N SER A 68 -23.06 -18.81 -45.04
CA SER A 68 -23.70 -20.02 -44.55
C SER A 68 -22.80 -20.73 -43.55
N GLY A 69 -23.38 -21.68 -42.85
CA GLY A 69 -22.68 -22.51 -41.85
C GLY A 69 -22.58 -21.84 -40.48
N ASN A 70 -21.56 -22.23 -39.78
CA ASN A 70 -21.15 -21.66 -38.50
C ASN A 70 -19.65 -21.32 -38.61
N GLN A 71 -19.31 -20.04 -38.57
CA GLN A 71 -17.97 -19.55 -38.87
C GLN A 71 -17.40 -18.77 -37.69
N ALA A 72 -16.13 -18.98 -37.40
CA ALA A 72 -15.43 -18.25 -36.35
C ALA A 72 -15.23 -16.77 -36.71
N ILE A 73 -15.53 -15.86 -35.79
CA ILE A 73 -15.36 -14.44 -35.91
C ILE A 73 -14.12 -14.03 -35.13
N PRO A 74 -13.13 -13.39 -35.76
CA PRO A 74 -11.93 -12.92 -35.06
C PRO A 74 -12.25 -11.73 -34.17
N TYR A 75 -11.59 -11.67 -33.04
CA TYR A 75 -11.63 -10.52 -32.12
C TYR A 75 -10.26 -10.18 -31.56
N THR A 76 -10.14 -8.95 -31.10
CA THR A 76 -9.08 -8.51 -30.20
C THR A 76 -9.70 -7.94 -28.94
N SER A 77 -9.05 -8.20 -27.82
CA SER A 77 -9.54 -7.77 -26.53
C SER A 77 -8.38 -7.46 -25.59
N LYS A 78 -8.69 -6.80 -24.49
CA LYS A 78 -7.79 -6.65 -23.33
C LYS A 78 -8.60 -6.96 -22.08
N LEU A 79 -8.14 -7.92 -21.31
CA LEU A 79 -8.65 -8.07 -19.95
C LEU A 79 -8.00 -7.00 -19.08
N ARG A 80 -8.80 -6.12 -18.52
CA ARG A 80 -8.38 -5.07 -17.61
C ARG A 80 -8.70 -5.49 -16.19
N LEU A 81 -7.66 -5.55 -15.34
CA LEU A 81 -7.81 -5.68 -13.90
C LEU A 81 -7.43 -4.35 -13.29
N GLY A 82 -8.28 -3.83 -12.43
CA GLY A 82 -8.05 -2.57 -11.74
C GLY A 82 -8.46 -2.66 -10.29
N ASP A 83 -7.75 -1.95 -9.43
CA ASP A 83 -8.19 -1.65 -8.09
C ASP A 83 -8.10 -0.14 -7.80
N ALA A 84 -8.81 0.30 -6.78
CA ALA A 84 -8.69 1.63 -6.22
C ALA A 84 -8.92 1.56 -4.71
N ILE A 85 -8.02 2.18 -3.97
CA ILE A 85 -8.10 2.35 -2.52
C ILE A 85 -8.04 3.84 -2.25
N ASP A 86 -9.07 4.35 -1.55
CA ASP A 86 -9.12 5.70 -1.00
C ASP A 86 -9.43 5.58 0.48
N SER A 87 -8.47 5.91 1.32
CA SER A 87 -8.59 5.65 2.76
C SER A 87 -7.81 6.64 3.62
N ASN A 88 -8.06 6.55 4.93
CA ASN A 88 -7.25 7.19 5.97
C ASN A 88 -6.43 6.10 6.66
N PRO A 89 -5.17 5.85 6.24
CA PRO A 89 -4.38 4.75 6.74
C PRO A 89 -4.09 4.89 8.22
N LEU A 90 -4.07 3.76 8.92
CA LEU A 90 -3.53 3.66 10.27
C LEU A 90 -2.11 3.11 10.22
N GLY A 91 -1.26 3.57 11.14
CA GLY A 91 0.10 3.07 11.19
C GLY A 91 0.84 3.52 12.43
N THR A 92 1.91 2.80 12.71
CA THR A 92 2.83 3.09 13.80
C THR A 92 4.26 2.84 13.36
N PHE A 93 5.19 3.55 13.98
CA PHE A 93 6.62 3.29 13.85
C PHE A 93 7.38 3.89 15.01
N LYS A 94 8.55 3.36 15.31
CA LYS A 94 9.51 3.97 16.22
C LYS A 94 10.60 4.65 15.40
N LEU A 95 10.94 5.88 15.76
CA LEU A 95 12.03 6.65 15.17
C LEU A 95 13.12 6.87 16.23
N ASP A 96 14.31 6.39 15.96
CA ASP A 96 15.49 6.64 16.77
C ASP A 96 16.40 7.65 16.05
N ILE A 97 16.82 8.69 16.77
CA ILE A 97 17.64 9.79 16.24
C ILE A 97 19.04 9.66 16.78
N GLY A 98 20.00 9.38 15.91
CA GLY A 98 21.41 9.27 16.26
C GLY A 98 22.11 10.65 16.29
N ALA A 99 23.14 10.77 17.13
CA ALA A 99 23.91 12.01 17.32
C ALA A 99 24.66 12.52 16.06
N ASN A 100 24.74 11.70 15.02
CA ASN A 100 25.49 11.97 13.77
C ASN A 100 24.61 12.42 12.60
N GLY A 101 23.35 12.80 12.86
CA GLY A 101 22.40 13.15 11.80
C GLY A 101 21.86 11.95 11.03
N MET A 102 22.04 10.75 11.56
CA MET A 102 21.39 9.53 11.07
C MET A 102 20.15 9.24 11.91
N CYS A 103 19.17 8.59 11.32
CA CYS A 103 17.99 8.12 12.02
C CYS A 103 17.61 6.72 11.56
N THR A 104 16.93 6.00 12.42
CA THR A 104 16.50 4.62 12.16
C THR A 104 15.01 4.50 12.43
N ILE A 105 14.28 3.85 11.53
CA ILE A 105 12.88 3.45 11.77
C ILE A 105 12.85 1.97 12.07
N THR A 106 12.11 1.64 13.12
CA THR A 106 11.83 0.26 13.55
C THR A 106 10.34 0.08 13.79
N ASN A 107 9.87 -1.17 13.76
CA ASN A 107 8.47 -1.53 14.03
C ASN A 107 7.46 -0.81 13.13
N PHE A 108 7.86 -0.43 11.89
CA PHE A 108 6.92 0.20 10.97
C PHE A 108 5.84 -0.79 10.55
N THR A 109 4.60 -0.39 10.76
CA THR A 109 3.43 -1.10 10.27
C THR A 109 2.36 -0.10 9.84
N THR A 110 1.65 -0.40 8.77
CA THR A 110 0.51 0.40 8.31
C THR A 110 -0.58 -0.47 7.74
N ASP A 111 -1.83 -0.12 8.04
CA ASP A 111 -3.03 -0.61 7.37
C ASP A 111 -3.52 0.48 6.43
N LEU A 112 -3.39 0.23 5.13
CA LEU A 112 -3.75 1.19 4.08
C LEU A 112 -5.26 1.24 3.84
N VAL A 113 -6.01 0.21 4.23
CA VAL A 113 -7.46 0.12 3.98
C VAL A 113 -8.25 0.71 5.13
N ASN A 114 -7.80 0.48 6.36
CA ASN A 114 -8.43 1.00 7.58
C ASN A 114 -9.96 0.88 7.56
N GLU A 115 -10.47 -0.34 7.47
CA GLU A 115 -11.91 -0.66 7.44
C GLU A 115 -12.69 -0.08 6.23
N THR A 116 -12.04 0.67 5.34
CA THR A 116 -12.65 1.18 4.10
C THR A 116 -12.22 0.31 2.92
N PRO A 117 -13.04 -0.67 2.50
CA PRO A 117 -12.65 -1.57 1.42
C PRO A 117 -12.36 -0.83 0.13
N GLY A 118 -11.23 -1.17 -0.51
CA GLY A 118 -10.96 -0.74 -1.87
C GLY A 118 -11.87 -1.46 -2.87
N THR A 119 -11.97 -0.92 -4.07
CA THR A 119 -12.74 -1.52 -5.16
C THR A 119 -11.84 -2.33 -6.09
N VAL A 120 -12.35 -3.46 -6.58
CA VAL A 120 -11.71 -4.26 -7.64
C VAL A 120 -12.67 -4.35 -8.81
N THR A 121 -12.15 -4.11 -10.01
CA THR A 121 -12.91 -4.29 -11.26
C THR A 121 -12.16 -5.20 -12.20
N ILE A 122 -12.90 -6.08 -12.88
CA ILE A 122 -12.40 -6.91 -13.96
C ILE A 122 -13.30 -6.65 -15.16
N ASP A 123 -12.74 -6.03 -16.19
CA ASP A 123 -13.44 -5.69 -17.42
C ASP A 123 -12.75 -6.32 -18.62
N MET A 124 -13.53 -6.63 -19.63
CA MET A 124 -13.02 -7.00 -20.94
C MET A 124 -13.27 -5.86 -21.93
N LEU A 125 -12.21 -5.28 -22.47
CA LEU A 125 -12.26 -4.32 -23.56
C LEU A 125 -12.24 -5.08 -24.88
N PHE A 126 -13.32 -5.10 -25.63
CA PHE A 126 -13.56 -6.05 -26.69
C PHE A 126 -13.81 -5.34 -28.02
N THR A 127 -13.13 -5.79 -29.09
CA THR A 127 -13.28 -5.27 -30.46
C THR A 127 -13.45 -6.43 -31.42
N TYR A 128 -14.46 -6.39 -32.27
CA TYR A 128 -14.77 -7.44 -33.23
C TYR A 128 -15.21 -6.86 -34.57
N SER A 129 -15.05 -7.67 -35.63
CA SER A 129 -15.60 -7.36 -36.95
C SER A 129 -17.10 -7.63 -36.99
N SER A 130 -17.86 -6.87 -37.79
CA SER A 130 -19.31 -7.07 -37.95
C SER A 130 -19.63 -8.51 -38.35
N PHE A 131 -20.66 -9.05 -37.72
CA PHE A 131 -21.17 -10.38 -38.00
C PHE A 131 -22.70 -10.43 -37.80
N HIS A 132 -23.31 -11.51 -38.23
CA HIS A 132 -24.69 -11.80 -37.90
C HIS A 132 -24.84 -13.23 -37.39
N THR A 133 -25.95 -13.51 -36.76
CA THR A 133 -26.26 -14.81 -36.18
C THR A 133 -27.54 -15.40 -36.78
N VAL A 134 -27.62 -16.73 -36.69
CA VAL A 134 -28.85 -17.48 -36.97
C VAL A 134 -29.20 -18.22 -35.68
N ALA A 135 -30.49 -18.14 -35.30
CA ALA A 135 -31.03 -18.69 -34.05
C ALA A 135 -30.33 -18.17 -32.77
N PRO A 136 -30.55 -16.90 -32.40
CA PRO A 136 -31.49 -15.92 -32.98
C PRO A 136 -30.93 -15.23 -34.21
N ASN A 137 -31.81 -14.76 -35.10
CA ASN A 137 -31.41 -13.95 -36.22
C ASN A 137 -31.16 -12.51 -35.75
N ALA A 138 -29.91 -12.09 -35.73
CA ALA A 138 -29.50 -10.77 -35.29
C ALA A 138 -28.22 -10.32 -35.96
N ILE A 139 -28.07 -9.00 -36.14
CA ILE A 139 -26.86 -8.34 -36.67
C ILE A 139 -26.09 -7.72 -35.50
N PHE A 140 -24.78 -7.90 -35.51
CA PHE A 140 -23.83 -7.33 -34.60
C PHE A 140 -22.87 -6.42 -35.35
N PRO A 141 -23.16 -5.10 -35.42
CA PRO A 141 -22.27 -4.16 -36.07
C PRO A 141 -20.99 -3.94 -35.28
N SER A 142 -19.87 -3.77 -35.96
CA SER A 142 -18.65 -3.31 -35.33
C SER A 142 -18.82 -1.85 -34.90
N VAL A 143 -18.70 -1.59 -33.62
CA VAL A 143 -18.88 -0.27 -33.01
C VAL A 143 -17.60 0.28 -32.36
N GLY A 144 -16.46 -0.36 -32.64
CA GLY A 144 -15.21 -0.06 -31.95
C GLY A 144 -15.03 -0.87 -30.67
N GLU A 145 -14.22 -0.36 -29.76
CA GLU A 145 -13.97 -1.02 -28.46
C GLU A 145 -15.18 -0.83 -27.54
N ILE A 146 -15.68 -1.94 -27.02
CA ILE A 146 -16.75 -1.97 -26.03
C ILE A 146 -16.19 -2.50 -24.70
N THR A 147 -16.68 -1.98 -23.58
CA THR A 147 -16.34 -2.48 -22.26
C THR A 147 -17.41 -3.44 -21.75
N ILE A 148 -16.99 -4.66 -21.45
CA ILE A 148 -17.85 -5.68 -20.87
C ILE A 148 -17.39 -5.91 -19.43
N PRO A 149 -18.18 -5.53 -18.41
CA PRO A 149 -17.83 -5.82 -17.03
C PRO A 149 -17.93 -7.33 -16.79
N ILE A 150 -16.85 -7.93 -16.32
CA ILE A 150 -16.77 -9.37 -16.03
C ILE A 150 -17.06 -9.64 -14.57
N ALA A 151 -16.39 -8.88 -13.67
CA ALA A 151 -16.56 -9.04 -12.25
C ALA A 151 -16.21 -7.77 -11.49
N THR A 152 -16.76 -7.66 -10.31
CA THR A 152 -16.37 -6.66 -9.30
C THR A 152 -16.00 -7.36 -8.02
N GLY A 153 -15.30 -6.65 -7.16
CA GLY A 153 -14.88 -7.15 -5.86
C GLY A 153 -14.37 -6.05 -4.97
N SER A 154 -13.64 -6.43 -3.94
CA SER A 154 -13.07 -5.48 -2.99
C SER A 154 -11.70 -5.93 -2.50
N VAL A 155 -10.82 -4.96 -2.26
CA VAL A 155 -9.63 -5.14 -1.42
C VAL A 155 -10.10 -4.99 0.02
N LYS A 156 -9.92 -6.03 0.83
CA LYS A 156 -10.39 -6.08 2.22
C LYS A 156 -9.27 -5.76 3.22
N ALA A 157 -8.04 -6.05 2.85
CA ALA A 157 -6.87 -5.73 3.64
C ALA A 157 -5.71 -5.36 2.72
N ALA A 158 -4.96 -4.34 3.11
CA ALA A 158 -3.71 -3.94 2.48
C ALA A 158 -2.79 -3.43 3.59
N THR A 159 -1.93 -4.30 4.10
CA THR A 159 -1.02 -3.98 5.20
C THR A 159 0.42 -3.99 4.73
N ALA A 160 1.23 -3.07 5.25
CA ALA A 160 2.66 -3.09 5.04
C ALA A 160 3.38 -3.19 6.38
N VAL A 161 4.28 -4.15 6.51
CA VAL A 161 5.06 -4.41 7.72
C VAL A 161 6.53 -4.37 7.37
N GLN A 162 7.32 -3.69 8.19
CA GLN A 162 8.76 -3.60 8.01
C GLN A 162 9.41 -4.99 7.94
N SER A 163 10.27 -5.19 6.95
CA SER A 163 10.93 -6.48 6.69
C SER A 163 12.45 -6.43 6.82
N GLY A 164 13.01 -5.25 7.05
CA GLY A 164 14.46 -5.08 7.17
C GLY A 164 14.86 -3.74 7.79
N PRO A 165 16.15 -3.51 7.98
CA PRO A 165 16.67 -2.26 8.54
C PRO A 165 16.25 -1.06 7.69
N ALA A 166 15.80 0.02 8.35
CA ALA A 166 15.47 1.29 7.71
C ALA A 166 16.30 2.39 8.35
N VAL A 167 17.35 2.80 7.64
CA VAL A 167 18.28 3.84 8.07
C VAL A 167 18.27 4.98 7.08
N GLY A 168 18.24 6.20 7.57
CA GLY A 168 18.18 7.38 6.75
C GLY A 168 18.92 8.57 7.32
N ALA A 169 18.79 9.70 6.63
CA ALA A 169 19.37 10.96 7.02
C ALA A 169 18.35 11.89 7.67
N LEU A 170 18.81 12.60 8.68
CA LEU A 170 18.09 13.66 9.37
C LEU A 170 18.90 14.94 9.22
N VAL A 171 18.32 15.95 8.59
CA VAL A 171 18.98 17.25 8.36
C VAL A 171 18.17 18.36 9.00
N GLU A 172 18.77 19.08 9.95
CA GLU A 172 18.14 20.23 10.58
C GLU A 172 18.01 21.38 9.58
N THR A 173 16.81 21.91 9.42
CA THR A 173 16.47 23.01 8.50
C THR A 173 16.10 24.29 9.23
N ALA A 174 15.62 24.15 10.47
CA ALA A 174 15.32 25.23 11.41
C ALA A 174 15.39 24.65 12.84
N PRO A 175 15.45 25.48 13.90
CA PRO A 175 15.46 24.99 15.27
C PRO A 175 14.36 23.97 15.51
N ASN A 176 14.73 22.76 15.95
CA ASN A 176 13.84 21.62 16.20
C ASN A 176 13.01 21.15 14.98
N THR A 177 13.42 21.51 13.78
CA THR A 177 12.73 21.11 12.54
C THR A 177 13.73 20.46 11.60
N TYR A 178 13.43 19.26 11.17
CA TYR A 178 14.33 18.41 10.41
C TYR A 178 13.65 17.91 9.15
N THR A 179 14.42 17.77 8.08
CA THR A 179 14.03 16.98 6.92
C THR A 179 14.53 15.56 7.11
N ILE A 180 13.65 14.60 6.87
CA ILE A 180 13.92 13.17 7.00
C ILE A 180 13.79 12.50 5.64
N SER A 181 14.66 11.52 5.35
CA SER A 181 14.57 10.68 4.15
C SER A 181 15.07 9.28 4.48
N ILE A 182 14.17 8.33 4.53
CA ILE A 182 14.43 6.93 4.92
C ILE A 182 13.73 5.97 3.94
N PRO A 183 14.45 5.08 3.23
CA PRO A 183 13.84 3.95 2.55
C PRO A 183 13.48 2.87 3.58
N ILE A 184 12.22 2.48 3.64
CA ILE A 184 11.72 1.44 4.54
C ILE A 184 11.43 0.17 3.73
N PRO A 185 12.22 -0.91 3.87
CA PRO A 185 11.86 -2.20 3.30
C PRO A 185 10.64 -2.75 4.01
N VAL A 186 9.62 -3.12 3.25
CA VAL A 186 8.37 -3.67 3.79
C VAL A 186 7.93 -4.92 3.04
N ASN A 187 7.16 -5.76 3.69
CA ASN A 187 6.34 -6.76 3.06
C ASN A 187 4.90 -6.24 3.00
N VAL A 188 4.37 -6.12 1.78
CA VAL A 188 2.99 -5.68 1.54
C VAL A 188 2.12 -6.92 1.35
N LEU A 189 1.09 -7.03 2.17
CA LEU A 189 0.08 -8.07 2.09
C LEU A 189 -1.23 -7.45 1.65
N VAL A 190 -1.71 -7.88 0.47
CA VAL A 190 -3.02 -7.47 -0.05
C VAL A 190 -3.92 -8.67 -0.13
N SER A 191 -5.16 -8.54 0.33
CA SER A 191 -6.16 -9.58 0.20
C SER A 191 -7.55 -9.00 -0.06
N GLY A 192 -8.38 -9.80 -0.73
CA GLY A 192 -9.71 -9.37 -1.12
C GLY A 192 -10.51 -10.44 -1.83
N SER A 193 -11.46 -10.00 -2.62
CA SER A 193 -12.24 -10.88 -3.49
C SER A 193 -12.60 -10.20 -4.80
N ALA A 194 -12.65 -10.98 -5.88
CA ALA A 194 -13.12 -10.54 -7.18
C ALA A 194 -13.98 -11.64 -7.80
N GLY A 195 -15.18 -11.29 -8.30
CA GLY A 195 -16.14 -12.27 -8.82
C GLY A 195 -16.51 -13.36 -7.83
N GLY A 196 -16.53 -13.06 -6.52
CA GLY A 196 -16.79 -14.03 -5.46
C GLY A 196 -15.61 -14.96 -5.11
N GLN A 197 -14.48 -14.86 -5.82
CA GLN A 197 -13.28 -15.64 -5.54
C GLN A 197 -12.30 -14.82 -4.69
N PRO A 198 -11.72 -15.41 -3.63
CA PRO A 198 -10.69 -14.72 -2.85
C PRO A 198 -9.39 -14.60 -3.64
N PHE A 199 -8.64 -13.54 -3.38
CA PHE A 199 -7.27 -13.35 -3.89
C PHE A 199 -6.36 -12.82 -2.78
N GLY A 200 -5.05 -12.91 -3.02
CA GLY A 200 -4.01 -12.45 -2.12
C GLY A 200 -3.58 -13.51 -1.13
N GLY A 201 -2.75 -13.13 -0.17
CA GLY A 201 -2.26 -13.99 0.89
C GLY A 201 -0.74 -14.13 0.92
N ASP A 202 -0.04 -13.91 -0.19
CA ASP A 202 1.42 -13.91 -0.21
C ASP A 202 1.96 -12.48 -0.06
N PRO A 203 2.90 -12.24 0.86
CA PRO A 203 3.51 -10.94 1.04
C PRO A 203 4.44 -10.59 -0.14
N VAL A 204 4.31 -9.37 -0.64
CA VAL A 204 5.13 -8.84 -1.73
C VAL A 204 6.15 -7.86 -1.14
N PRO A 205 7.47 -8.07 -1.35
CA PRO A 205 8.48 -7.13 -0.90
C PRO A 205 8.40 -5.82 -1.68
N ALA A 206 8.50 -4.70 -0.94
CA ALA A 206 8.49 -3.34 -1.50
C ALA A 206 9.41 -2.44 -0.69
N ILE A 207 9.70 -1.25 -1.21
CA ILE A 207 10.41 -0.18 -0.50
C ILE A 207 9.51 1.05 -0.47
N LEU A 208 9.17 1.50 0.73
CA LEU A 208 8.48 2.76 0.92
C LEU A 208 9.52 3.88 1.07
N ALA A 209 9.48 4.88 0.19
CA ALA A 209 10.27 6.09 0.34
C ALA A 209 9.59 7.01 1.37
N PHE A 210 10.11 7.02 2.58
CA PHE A 210 9.56 7.80 3.69
C PHE A 210 10.37 9.09 3.83
N ALA A 211 9.84 10.17 3.25
CA ALA A 211 10.49 11.46 3.24
C ALA A 211 9.52 12.56 3.70
N GLY A 212 9.97 13.46 4.57
CA GLY A 212 9.09 14.48 5.11
C GLY A 212 9.77 15.42 6.10
N THR A 213 8.95 16.14 6.85
CA THR A 213 9.39 17.09 7.88
C THR A 213 9.06 16.54 9.26
N LEU A 214 10.06 16.47 10.11
CA LEU A 214 9.95 16.16 11.54
C LEU A 214 10.09 17.46 12.32
N THR A 215 9.17 17.75 13.22
CA THR A 215 9.26 18.88 14.17
C THR A 215 9.15 18.34 15.58
N ILE A 216 10.13 18.69 16.43
CA ILE A 216 10.19 18.24 17.83
C ILE A 216 9.87 19.42 18.75
N ASN A 217 8.82 19.29 19.55
CA ASN A 217 8.34 20.33 20.47
C ASN A 217 8.34 19.79 21.90
N GLY A 218 9.48 19.84 22.55
CA GLY A 218 9.63 19.28 23.92
C GLY A 218 9.38 17.77 23.93
N ALA A 219 8.34 17.35 24.64
CA ALA A 219 7.96 15.94 24.80
C ALA A 219 7.04 15.42 23.67
N THR A 220 6.91 16.12 22.55
CA THR A 220 6.10 15.66 21.42
C THR A 220 6.85 15.89 20.12
N ALA A 221 6.65 15.02 19.15
CA ALA A 221 7.15 15.19 17.81
C ALA A 221 5.99 15.08 16.81
N THR A 222 6.08 15.82 15.72
CA THR A 222 5.15 15.69 14.57
C THR A 222 5.93 15.34 13.32
N PHE A 223 5.40 14.40 12.55
CA PHE A 223 5.97 14.03 11.27
C PHE A 223 4.91 14.21 10.17
N ILE A 224 5.29 14.95 9.14
CA ILE A 224 4.45 15.17 7.97
C ILE A 224 5.23 14.73 6.73
N SER A 225 4.67 13.80 5.99
CA SER A 225 5.24 13.27 4.76
C SER A 225 4.18 13.26 3.66
N SER A 226 4.63 13.46 2.44
CA SER A 226 3.82 13.17 1.26
C SER A 226 4.70 12.50 0.22
N ALA A 227 4.24 11.40 -0.33
CA ALA A 227 4.91 10.68 -1.39
C ALA A 227 3.91 10.36 -2.50
N ALA A 228 4.38 10.44 -3.73
CA ALA A 228 3.67 10.02 -4.92
C ALA A 228 4.60 9.16 -5.75
N SER A 229 4.14 7.99 -6.15
CA SER A 229 4.85 7.13 -7.09
C SER A 229 3.94 6.69 -8.21
N THR A 230 4.53 6.44 -9.37
CA THR A 230 3.88 5.79 -10.51
C THR A 230 4.86 4.76 -11.02
N ASP A 231 4.57 3.52 -10.72
CA ASP A 231 5.46 2.41 -10.99
C ASP A 231 4.89 1.50 -12.09
N PRO A 232 5.72 1.06 -13.07
CA PRO A 232 5.30 0.07 -14.03
C PRO A 232 5.09 -1.29 -13.35
N VAL A 233 4.07 -2.01 -13.79
CA VAL A 233 3.78 -3.38 -13.37
C VAL A 233 4.01 -4.33 -14.54
N GLY A 234 4.81 -5.35 -14.33
CA GLY A 234 5.09 -6.36 -15.33
C GLY A 234 6.44 -6.21 -16.06
N PRO A 235 6.70 -7.06 -17.06
CA PRO A 235 5.73 -8.01 -17.64
C PRO A 235 5.29 -9.12 -16.68
N LEU A 236 4.00 -9.43 -16.68
CA LEU A 236 3.42 -10.53 -15.93
C LEU A 236 3.19 -11.73 -16.86
N PRO A 237 3.36 -12.97 -16.40
CA PRO A 237 3.16 -14.13 -17.24
C PRO A 237 1.75 -14.17 -17.83
N PRO A 238 1.58 -14.70 -19.04
CA PRO A 238 0.28 -14.82 -19.68
C PRO A 238 -0.68 -15.64 -18.83
N LEU A 239 -1.96 -15.25 -18.85
CA LEU A 239 -3.02 -16.05 -18.24
C LEU A 239 -3.29 -17.32 -19.06
N PRO A 240 -3.92 -18.37 -18.48
CA PRO A 240 -4.33 -19.55 -19.19
C PRO A 240 -5.22 -19.22 -20.40
N ALA A 241 -5.02 -19.94 -21.50
CA ALA A 241 -5.82 -19.76 -22.70
C ALA A 241 -7.30 -20.08 -22.44
N LEU A 242 -8.18 -19.32 -23.08
CA LEU A 242 -9.61 -19.59 -23.12
C LEU A 242 -9.90 -20.61 -24.21
N VAL A 243 -10.65 -21.66 -23.90
CA VAL A 243 -11.04 -22.68 -24.87
C VAL A 243 -12.54 -22.90 -24.74
N ASN A 244 -13.28 -22.53 -25.79
CA ASN A 244 -14.72 -22.71 -25.92
C ASN A 244 -15.52 -22.25 -24.67
N GLN A 245 -15.11 -21.10 -24.09
CA GLN A 245 -15.81 -20.56 -22.93
C GLN A 245 -17.19 -20.02 -23.35
N PRO A 246 -18.27 -20.42 -22.69
CA PRO A 246 -19.60 -19.89 -22.98
C PRO A 246 -19.64 -18.36 -22.82
N LEU A 247 -20.12 -17.67 -23.85
CA LEU A 247 -20.28 -16.22 -23.90
C LEU A 247 -21.69 -15.88 -24.41
N PRO A 248 -22.70 -15.81 -23.55
CA PRO A 248 -24.03 -15.34 -23.94
C PRO A 248 -23.97 -13.82 -24.18
N VAL A 249 -24.35 -13.39 -25.38
CA VAL A 249 -24.37 -11.96 -25.76
C VAL A 249 -25.78 -11.51 -26.10
N PRO A 250 -26.25 -10.38 -25.54
CA PRO A 250 -27.50 -9.79 -25.94
C PRO A 250 -27.49 -9.42 -27.43
N THR A 251 -28.56 -9.72 -28.15
CA THR A 251 -28.67 -9.35 -29.56
C THR A 251 -28.79 -7.85 -29.73
N VAL A 252 -28.21 -7.31 -30.82
CA VAL A 252 -28.13 -5.87 -31.06
C VAL A 252 -29.24 -5.41 -32.03
N LEU A 253 -29.35 -6.02 -33.20
CA LEU A 253 -30.33 -5.67 -34.23
C LEU A 253 -31.00 -6.97 -34.78
N PRO A 254 -32.27 -7.26 -34.35
CA PRO A 254 -33.02 -6.64 -33.28
C PRO A 254 -32.49 -7.00 -31.87
N ALA A 255 -32.73 -6.15 -30.91
CA ALA A 255 -32.49 -6.43 -29.51
C ALA A 255 -33.60 -7.34 -28.92
N GLY A 256 -33.35 -7.93 -27.75
CA GLY A 256 -34.36 -8.66 -26.96
C GLY A 256 -34.20 -10.19 -26.96
N SER A 257 -33.15 -10.70 -27.58
CA SER A 257 -32.76 -12.13 -27.53
C SER A 257 -31.31 -12.28 -27.04
N THR A 258 -30.84 -13.51 -26.87
CA THR A 258 -29.46 -13.81 -26.52
C THR A 258 -28.87 -14.76 -27.55
N ALA A 259 -27.73 -14.41 -28.12
CA ALA A 259 -26.91 -15.28 -28.95
C ALA A 259 -25.90 -16.01 -28.05
N ASN A 260 -25.82 -17.33 -28.15
CA ASN A 260 -24.91 -18.15 -27.39
C ASN A 260 -23.64 -18.39 -28.19
N LEU A 261 -22.54 -17.83 -27.74
CA LEU A 261 -21.25 -17.93 -28.40
C LEU A 261 -20.27 -18.74 -27.54
N LEU A 262 -19.26 -19.28 -28.17
CA LEU A 262 -18.12 -19.95 -27.54
C LEU A 262 -16.87 -19.14 -27.85
N LEU A 263 -16.22 -18.66 -26.80
CA LEU A 263 -15.04 -17.80 -26.87
C LEU A 263 -13.77 -18.64 -26.73
N SER A 264 -12.82 -18.47 -27.66
CA SER A 264 -11.49 -19.06 -27.56
C SER A 264 -10.43 -17.99 -27.84
N GLY A 265 -9.31 -18.03 -27.10
CA GLY A 265 -8.25 -17.06 -27.29
C GLY A 265 -7.04 -17.30 -26.39
N THR A 266 -5.97 -16.60 -26.70
CA THR A 266 -4.71 -16.65 -25.95
C THR A 266 -4.35 -15.28 -25.41
N PHE A 267 -3.92 -15.26 -24.16
CA PHE A 267 -3.40 -14.06 -23.52
C PHE A 267 -1.92 -13.87 -23.85
N SER A 268 -1.54 -12.64 -24.07
CA SER A 268 -0.14 -12.20 -24.03
C SER A 268 0.24 -11.78 -22.62
N GLU A 269 1.52 -11.46 -22.41
CA GLU A 269 2.01 -10.93 -21.15
C GLU A 269 1.22 -9.70 -20.71
N GLY A 270 0.93 -9.64 -19.42
CA GLY A 270 0.24 -8.51 -18.79
C GLY A 270 1.22 -7.37 -18.47
N THR A 271 0.78 -6.14 -18.69
CA THR A 271 1.51 -4.93 -18.29
C THR A 271 0.55 -3.94 -17.67
N GLY A 272 1.07 -3.08 -16.81
CA GLY A 272 0.21 -2.10 -16.17
C GLY A 272 0.98 -1.00 -15.47
N THR A 273 0.25 -0.26 -14.65
CA THR A 273 0.79 0.79 -13.78
C THR A 273 0.15 0.70 -12.42
N SER A 274 0.95 0.96 -11.39
CA SER A 274 0.50 1.21 -10.02
C SER A 274 0.77 2.67 -9.69
N VAL A 275 -0.22 3.38 -9.19
CA VAL A 275 -0.08 4.75 -8.69
C VAL A 275 -0.36 4.72 -7.20
N LEU A 276 0.56 5.24 -6.41
CA LEU A 276 0.39 5.41 -4.97
C LEU A 276 0.66 6.87 -4.60
N ASN A 277 -0.34 7.51 -4.00
CA ASN A 277 -0.20 8.80 -3.35
C ASN A 277 -0.51 8.59 -1.87
N ILE A 278 0.45 8.86 -1.01
CA ILE A 278 0.26 8.76 0.44
C ILE A 278 0.67 10.07 1.10
N SER A 279 -0.15 10.55 2.01
CA SER A 279 0.17 11.65 2.91
C SER A 279 0.06 11.15 4.34
N VAL A 280 1.16 11.22 5.06
CA VAL A 280 1.22 10.79 6.47
C VAL A 280 1.32 12.02 7.34
N ASN A 281 0.39 12.14 8.27
CA ASN A 281 0.47 13.01 9.42
C ASN A 281 0.57 12.12 10.65
N ALA A 282 1.67 12.22 11.40
CA ALA A 282 1.89 11.38 12.57
C ALA A 282 2.32 12.24 13.77
N THR A 283 1.90 11.82 14.94
CA THR A 283 2.37 12.39 16.22
C THR A 283 3.19 11.35 16.94
N GLY A 284 4.31 11.77 17.49
CA GLY A 284 5.23 10.96 18.25
C GLY A 284 5.31 11.42 19.71
N ILE A 285 5.38 10.45 20.60
CA ILE A 285 5.72 10.64 22.01
C ILE A 285 7.07 10.00 22.26
N PRO A 286 7.90 10.51 23.19
CA PRO A 286 9.14 9.87 23.54
C PRO A 286 8.92 8.40 23.89
N SER A 287 9.75 7.50 23.33
CA SER A 287 9.74 6.10 23.72
C SER A 287 10.22 5.99 25.16
N TYR A 288 9.31 5.64 26.06
CA TYR A 288 9.67 5.49 27.45
C TYR A 288 10.24 4.10 27.69
N VAL A 289 11.53 4.05 28.00
CA VAL A 289 12.19 2.85 28.49
C VAL A 289 12.34 2.97 30.00
N LEU A 290 11.80 2.00 30.73
CA LEU A 290 11.88 2.03 32.19
C LEU A 290 13.35 1.99 32.63
N GLY A 291 13.81 3.07 33.30
CA GLY A 291 15.20 3.25 33.67
C GLY A 291 16.01 4.18 32.76
N ASP A 292 15.44 4.62 31.64
CA ASP A 292 16.00 5.69 30.78
C ASP A 292 15.68 7.05 31.43
N MET A 293 16.65 7.60 32.16
CA MET A 293 16.45 8.80 32.97
C MET A 293 16.81 10.09 32.23
N ASN A 294 17.58 9.98 31.16
CA ASN A 294 17.94 11.09 30.30
C ASN A 294 17.04 11.18 29.06
N ALA A 295 16.11 10.24 28.88
CA ALA A 295 15.18 10.13 27.77
C ALA A 295 15.87 10.06 26.40
N ASP A 296 17.01 9.36 26.32
CA ASP A 296 17.72 9.14 25.05
C ASP A 296 17.27 7.87 24.32
N GLY A 297 16.33 7.14 24.92
CA GLY A 297 15.76 5.92 24.34
C GLY A 297 16.53 4.64 24.70
N HIS A 298 17.59 4.75 25.50
CA HIS A 298 18.42 3.62 25.89
C HIS A 298 18.78 3.66 27.37
N VAL A 299 18.81 2.50 28.03
CA VAL A 299 19.29 2.40 29.42
C VAL A 299 20.79 2.06 29.42
N THR A 300 21.59 3.05 29.76
CA THR A 300 23.06 2.99 29.70
C THR A 300 23.75 3.41 30.98
N GLY A 301 25.09 3.53 30.94
CA GLY A 301 25.88 4.04 32.07
C GLY A 301 25.55 5.49 32.46
N GLN A 302 24.94 6.29 31.56
CA GLN A 302 24.52 7.67 31.89
C GLN A 302 23.31 7.65 32.83
N ASP A 303 22.36 6.76 32.60
CA ASP A 303 21.17 6.60 33.44
C ASP A 303 21.54 6.04 34.82
N LEU A 304 22.45 5.07 34.82
CA LEU A 304 23.00 4.56 36.08
C LEU A 304 23.70 5.67 36.86
N ALA A 305 24.48 6.53 36.21
CA ALA A 305 25.14 7.64 36.89
C ALA A 305 24.10 8.63 37.45
N TYR A 306 23.01 8.91 36.69
CA TYR A 306 21.90 9.75 37.14
C TYR A 306 21.21 9.14 38.36
N LEU A 307 20.82 7.87 38.33
CA LEU A 307 20.23 7.14 39.46
C LEU A 307 21.12 7.20 40.72
N LEU A 308 22.41 6.90 40.55
CA LEU A 308 23.35 6.92 41.64
C LEU A 308 23.55 8.32 42.25
N SER A 309 23.45 9.38 41.42
CA SER A 309 23.52 10.78 41.89
C SER A 309 22.30 11.16 42.73
N ALA A 310 21.15 10.54 42.46
CA ALA A 310 19.89 10.76 43.17
C ALA A 310 19.69 9.76 44.35
N TRP A 311 20.64 8.91 44.64
CA TRP A 311 20.51 7.83 45.63
C TRP A 311 20.13 8.34 47.03
N GLY A 312 19.13 7.74 47.64
CA GLY A 312 18.61 8.11 48.95
C GLY A 312 17.74 9.38 48.96
N THR A 313 17.41 9.94 47.81
CA THR A 313 16.51 11.09 47.69
C THR A 313 15.13 10.66 47.18
N ALA A 314 14.17 11.60 47.24
CA ALA A 314 12.84 11.42 46.65
C ALA A 314 12.76 12.00 45.20
N ASN A 315 13.82 11.83 44.42
CA ASN A 315 13.84 12.32 43.02
C ASN A 315 12.85 11.53 42.16
N PRO A 316 11.79 12.14 41.64
CA PRO A 316 10.70 11.42 40.95
C PRO A 316 11.11 10.80 39.62
N THR A 317 12.21 11.24 39.01
CA THR A 317 12.73 10.66 37.76
C THR A 317 13.54 9.39 38.04
N ALA A 318 14.23 9.33 39.18
CA ALA A 318 15.06 8.20 39.57
C ALA A 318 14.33 7.19 40.50
N ASP A 319 13.21 7.57 41.08
CA ASP A 319 12.30 6.72 41.86
C ASP A 319 11.39 5.96 40.89
N ILE A 320 11.88 4.87 40.33
CA ILE A 320 11.22 4.11 39.26
C ILE A 320 9.99 3.37 39.79
N ASN A 321 10.08 2.85 41.03
CA ASN A 321 8.99 2.10 41.66
C ASN A 321 7.98 3.00 42.40
N GLN A 322 8.25 4.33 42.50
CA GLN A 322 7.43 5.34 43.12
C GLN A 322 7.14 5.10 44.62
N ASP A 323 8.11 4.53 45.35
CA ASP A 323 7.99 4.30 46.78
C ASP A 323 8.42 5.54 47.62
N GLY A 324 8.92 6.59 46.97
CA GLY A 324 9.33 7.85 47.57
C GLY A 324 10.80 7.95 47.94
N ILE A 325 11.62 6.95 47.58
CA ILE A 325 13.06 6.94 47.81
C ILE A 325 13.82 6.18 46.74
N VAL A 326 14.82 6.82 46.12
CA VAL A 326 15.71 6.15 45.15
C VAL A 326 16.63 5.16 45.86
N ALA A 327 16.44 3.87 45.63
CA ALA A 327 17.10 2.79 46.35
C ALA A 327 17.38 1.55 45.50
N GLY A 328 17.62 0.41 46.14
CA GLY A 328 18.01 -0.82 45.43
C GLY A 328 16.97 -1.39 44.47
N TRP A 329 15.69 -1.13 44.69
CA TRP A 329 14.63 -1.56 43.77
C TRP A 329 14.68 -0.79 42.45
N ASP A 330 14.96 0.54 42.49
CA ASP A 330 15.12 1.35 41.32
C ASP A 330 16.32 0.97 40.48
N LEU A 331 17.44 0.68 41.18
CA LEU A 331 18.62 0.13 40.53
C LEU A 331 18.33 -1.22 39.85
N THR A 332 17.55 -2.08 40.49
CA THR A 332 17.17 -3.38 39.93
C THR A 332 16.30 -3.19 38.70
N ALA A 333 15.33 -2.24 38.72
CA ALA A 333 14.49 -1.93 37.60
C ALA A 333 15.29 -1.37 36.41
N LEU A 334 16.24 -0.46 36.65
CA LEU A 334 17.16 0.06 35.66
C LEU A 334 18.00 -1.08 35.04
N LEU A 335 18.64 -1.92 35.87
CA LEU A 335 19.49 -2.99 35.35
C LEU A 335 18.73 -4.07 34.59
N SER A 336 17.46 -4.30 34.91
CA SER A 336 16.61 -5.25 34.15
C SER A 336 16.32 -4.78 32.71
N ASN A 337 16.47 -3.50 32.42
CA ASN A 337 16.28 -2.91 31.09
C ASN A 337 17.62 -2.44 30.48
N TRP A 338 18.75 -2.90 31.01
CA TRP A 338 20.06 -2.48 30.56
C TRP A 338 20.32 -2.82 29.09
N GLY A 339 20.63 -1.82 28.28
CA GLY A 339 20.85 -1.97 26.84
C GLY A 339 19.58 -2.06 26.01
N ALA A 340 18.41 -1.80 26.61
CA ALA A 340 17.13 -1.70 25.91
C ALA A 340 17.08 -0.40 25.12
#